data_406ff2f556124a5cbbd34b3167417078
#
_entry.id   406ff2f556124a5cbbd34b3167417078
#
_cell.length_a   1.000
_cell.length_b   1.000
_cell.length_c   1.000
_cell.angle_alpha   90.00
_cell.angle_beta   90.00
_cell.angle_gamma   90.00
#
_symmetry.space_group_name_H-M   'P 1'
#
loop_
_entity.id
_entity.type
_entity.pdbx_description
1 polymer ?
#
loop_
_entity_poly.entity_id
_entity_poly.type
_entity_poly.pdbx_seq_one_letter_code
_entity_poly.pdbx_strand_id
1 'polypeptide(L)'
;MPAVTPSAQGQSADNIEVEPMALIADGADTATEAASVAALGAGGAVGAAAATAAGAGPDAVSAAITAAMSPWAAELAACEAQAAALASQTAATGSTCSATLEAEDGQTAATISAAVAGPGVYTV
;
A
#
# COMPACT_ATOMS: atom_id res chain seq x y z
N MET A 1 -2.27 6.36 -9.55
CA MET A 1 -3.43 5.65 -10.13
C MET A 1 -3.01 5.14 -11.51
N PRO A 2 -2.97 3.83 -11.74
CA PRO A 2 -2.68 3.31 -13.06
C PRO A 2 -3.77 3.78 -14.03
N ALA A 3 -3.34 4.38 -15.14
CA ALA A 3 -4.25 4.83 -16.19
C ALA A 3 -4.77 3.61 -16.95
N VAL A 4 -6.03 3.27 -16.77
CA VAL A 4 -6.73 2.33 -17.64
C VAL A 4 -7.00 3.06 -18.95
N THR A 5 -6.24 2.77 -19.98
CA THR A 5 -6.48 3.31 -21.33
C THR A 5 -7.46 2.38 -22.04
N PRO A 6 -8.70 2.79 -22.29
CA PRO A 6 -9.61 1.99 -23.11
C PRO A 6 -9.07 1.94 -24.54
N SER A 7 -8.91 0.76 -25.07
CA SER A 7 -8.52 0.55 -26.46
C SER A 7 -9.61 1.11 -27.41
N ALA A 8 -9.22 2.04 -28.28
CA ALA A 8 -10.14 2.82 -29.12
C ALA A 8 -10.66 2.09 -30.36
N GLN A 9 -10.65 0.78 -30.39
CA GLN A 9 -11.17 0.00 -31.52
C GLN A 9 -12.21 -1.01 -31.04
N GLY A 10 -13.44 -0.61 -30.96
CA GLY A 10 -14.69 -1.37 -31.15
C GLY A 10 -14.77 -2.87 -30.78
N GLN A 11 -13.80 -3.39 -30.08
CA GLN A 11 -13.78 -4.73 -29.53
C GLN A 11 -14.18 -4.67 -28.07
N SER A 12 -15.07 -5.55 -27.71
CA SER A 12 -15.76 -5.64 -26.44
C SER A 12 -14.91 -5.21 -25.25
N ALA A 13 -15.56 -4.54 -24.30
CA ALA A 13 -15.00 -3.95 -23.08
C ALA A 13 -14.31 -4.93 -22.12
N ASP A 14 -13.90 -6.09 -22.59
CA ASP A 14 -13.41 -7.19 -21.77
C ASP A 14 -11.87 -7.33 -21.75
N ASN A 15 -11.13 -6.49 -22.47
CA ASN A 15 -9.68 -6.50 -22.37
C ASN A 15 -9.23 -5.49 -21.32
N ILE A 16 -9.18 -5.89 -20.08
CA ILE A 16 -8.47 -5.19 -19.03
C ILE A 16 -7.00 -5.60 -19.18
N GLU A 17 -6.19 -4.72 -19.76
CA GLU A 17 -4.76 -4.92 -19.82
C GLU A 17 -4.16 -4.48 -18.47
N VAL A 18 -3.75 -5.46 -17.66
CA VAL A 18 -3.04 -5.23 -16.42
C VAL A 18 -1.54 -5.35 -16.72
N GLU A 19 -0.79 -4.28 -16.51
CA GLU A 19 0.67 -4.34 -16.57
C GLU A 19 1.23 -4.79 -15.20
N PRO A 20 1.72 -6.03 -15.07
CA PRO A 20 2.20 -6.56 -13.79
C PRO A 20 3.35 -5.73 -13.21
N MET A 21 4.22 -5.21 -14.07
CA MET A 21 5.35 -4.37 -13.64
C MET A 21 4.90 -3.01 -13.06
N ALA A 22 3.83 -2.43 -13.60
CA ALA A 22 3.25 -1.20 -13.05
C ALA A 22 2.63 -1.45 -11.67
N LEU A 23 1.99 -2.59 -11.47
CA LEU A 23 1.40 -2.97 -10.19
C LEU A 23 2.46 -3.25 -9.13
N ILE A 24 3.58 -3.87 -9.51
CA ILE A 24 4.74 -4.08 -8.62
C ILE A 24 5.38 -2.73 -8.24
N ALA A 25 5.51 -1.80 -9.19
CA ALA A 25 6.03 -0.46 -8.93
C ALA A 25 5.12 0.32 -7.98
N ASP A 26 3.81 0.28 -8.17
CA ASP A 26 2.82 0.91 -7.29
C ASP A 26 2.89 0.34 -5.86
N GLY A 27 3.10 -0.97 -5.74
CA GLY A 27 3.33 -1.62 -4.45
C GLY A 27 4.62 -1.15 -3.75
N ALA A 28 5.70 -0.94 -4.51
CA ALA A 28 6.96 -0.41 -3.98
C ALA A 28 6.83 1.05 -3.54
N ASP A 29 6.12 1.87 -4.32
CA ASP A 29 5.83 3.25 -3.96
C ASP A 29 4.97 3.32 -2.69
N THR A 30 3.93 2.49 -2.58
CA THR A 30 3.10 2.38 -1.37
C THR A 30 3.94 1.99 -0.15
N ALA A 31 4.89 1.07 -0.28
CA ALA A 31 5.80 0.69 0.81
C ALA A 31 6.72 1.85 1.21
N THR A 32 7.17 2.65 0.26
CA THR A 32 8.00 3.84 0.50
C THR A 32 7.20 4.93 1.23
N GLU A 33 5.96 5.15 0.84
CA GLU A 33 5.05 6.06 1.53
C GLU A 33 4.76 5.60 2.96
N ALA A 34 4.56 4.28 3.18
CA ALA A 34 4.39 3.70 4.49
C ALA A 34 5.60 3.96 5.40
N ALA A 35 6.81 3.80 4.88
CA ALA A 35 8.04 4.09 5.62
C ALA A 35 8.16 5.58 5.96
N SER A 36 7.75 6.46 5.05
CA SER A 36 7.73 7.92 5.27
C SER A 36 6.74 8.31 6.35
N VAL A 37 5.53 7.75 6.34
CA VAL A 37 4.51 7.97 7.39
C VAL A 37 5.02 7.48 8.74
N ALA A 38 5.66 6.31 8.80
CA ALA A 38 6.22 5.78 10.05
C ALA A 38 7.35 6.69 10.59
N ALA A 39 8.20 7.25 9.71
CA ALA A 39 9.27 8.15 10.10
C ALA A 39 8.72 9.50 10.63
N LEU A 40 7.69 10.05 9.98
CA LEU A 40 7.00 11.25 10.43
C LEU A 40 6.33 11.03 11.78
N GLY A 41 5.71 9.86 11.98
CA GLY A 41 5.08 9.49 13.23
C GLY A 41 6.08 9.40 14.37
N ALA A 42 7.23 8.75 14.16
CA ALA A 42 8.28 8.68 15.15
C ALA A 42 8.81 10.08 15.51
N GLY A 43 8.95 10.97 14.52
CA GLY A 43 9.35 12.36 14.75
C GLY A 43 8.30 13.15 15.54
N GLY A 44 7.02 12.95 15.22
CA GLY A 44 5.89 13.56 15.91
C GLY A 44 5.80 13.14 17.38
N ALA A 45 5.96 11.85 17.66
CA ALA A 45 5.94 11.31 19.02
C ALA A 45 7.08 11.87 19.87
N VAL A 46 8.31 11.97 19.30
CA VAL A 46 9.46 12.59 19.97
C VAL A 46 9.21 14.06 20.22
N GLY A 47 8.66 14.80 19.25
CA GLY A 47 8.31 16.21 19.37
C GLY A 47 7.25 16.45 20.44
N ALA A 48 6.21 15.63 20.50
CA ALA A 48 5.17 15.71 21.52
C ALA A 48 5.73 15.43 22.93
N ALA A 49 6.58 14.42 23.07
CA ALA A 49 7.23 14.12 24.33
C ALA A 49 8.15 15.27 24.80
N ALA A 50 8.91 15.87 23.88
CA ALA A 50 9.76 17.03 24.17
C ALA A 50 8.93 18.25 24.57
N ALA A 51 7.84 18.52 23.87
CA ALA A 51 6.92 19.63 24.20
C ALA A 51 6.28 19.42 25.58
N THR A 52 5.87 18.20 25.88
CA THR A 52 5.31 17.84 27.19
C THR A 52 6.35 18.06 28.30
N ALA A 53 7.59 17.63 28.08
CA ALA A 53 8.68 17.83 29.04
C ALA A 53 9.01 19.32 29.22
N ALA A 54 9.04 20.10 28.14
CA ALA A 54 9.32 21.53 28.19
C ALA A 54 8.20 22.33 28.87
N GLY A 55 6.95 21.88 28.73
CA GLY A 55 5.78 22.48 29.38
C GLY A 55 5.64 22.15 30.87
N ALA A 56 6.42 21.20 31.37
CA ALA A 56 6.39 20.79 32.78
C ALA A 56 7.10 21.79 33.69
N GLY A 57 6.61 23.02 33.74
CA GLY A 57 7.03 24.00 34.77
C GLY A 57 6.59 23.53 36.17
N PRO A 58 7.19 24.15 37.22
CA PRO A 58 6.88 23.77 38.61
C PRO A 58 5.53 24.28 39.10
N ASP A 59 4.78 24.95 38.24
CA ASP A 59 3.46 25.51 38.57
C ASP A 59 2.30 24.53 38.24
N ALA A 60 1.20 24.70 38.99
CA ALA A 60 0.03 23.83 38.87
C ALA A 60 -0.64 23.91 37.47
N VAL A 61 -0.52 25.00 36.77
CA VAL A 61 -1.09 25.17 35.43
C VAL A 61 -0.30 24.34 34.39
N SER A 62 1.02 24.44 34.44
CA SER A 62 1.90 23.61 33.58
C SER A 62 1.68 22.12 33.80
N ALA A 63 1.53 21.71 35.04
CA ALA A 63 1.24 20.31 35.39
C ALA A 63 -0.13 19.86 34.81
N ALA A 64 -1.16 20.69 34.89
CA ALA A 64 -2.47 20.40 34.35
C ALA A 64 -2.47 20.32 32.81
N ILE A 65 -1.76 21.21 32.13
CA ILE A 65 -1.58 21.18 30.67
C ILE A 65 -0.85 19.90 30.25
N THR A 66 0.22 19.55 30.92
CA THR A 66 0.98 18.32 30.65
C THR A 66 0.11 17.07 30.81
N ALA A 67 -0.68 17.00 31.87
CA ALA A 67 -1.61 15.90 32.10
C ALA A 67 -2.69 15.80 31.03
N ALA A 68 -3.22 16.94 30.56
CA ALA A 68 -4.23 16.98 29.51
C ALA A 68 -3.67 16.62 28.12
N MET A 69 -2.42 16.96 27.83
CA MET A 69 -1.78 16.70 26.51
C MET A 69 -1.20 15.30 26.39
N SER A 70 -0.88 14.66 27.50
CA SER A 70 -0.27 13.32 27.52
C SER A 70 -1.10 12.24 26.81
N PRO A 71 -2.42 12.11 27.01
CA PRO A 71 -3.26 11.17 26.27
C PRO A 71 -3.26 11.42 24.76
N TRP A 72 -3.26 12.67 24.35
CA TRP A 72 -3.25 13.04 22.94
C TRP A 72 -2.00 12.55 22.20
N ALA A 73 -0.85 12.67 22.82
CA ALA A 73 0.41 12.16 22.25
C ALA A 73 0.36 10.63 22.09
N ALA A 74 -0.21 9.91 23.04
CA ALA A 74 -0.38 8.47 22.96
C ALA A 74 -1.37 8.04 21.87
N GLU A 75 -2.49 8.74 21.75
CA GLU A 75 -3.49 8.49 20.68
C GLU A 75 -2.91 8.77 19.30
N LEU A 76 -2.16 9.85 19.14
CA LEU A 76 -1.50 10.17 17.89
C LEU A 76 -0.50 9.07 17.49
N ALA A 77 0.36 8.64 18.41
CA ALA A 77 1.30 7.56 18.17
C ALA A 77 0.60 6.24 17.79
N ALA A 78 -0.55 5.94 18.40
CA ALA A 78 -1.35 4.77 18.05
C ALA A 78 -1.94 4.87 16.64
N CYS A 79 -2.47 6.03 16.26
CA CYS A 79 -2.99 6.29 14.90
C CYS A 79 -1.90 6.13 13.84
N GLU A 80 -0.72 6.67 14.10
CA GLU A 80 0.44 6.58 13.19
C GLU A 80 0.91 5.13 13.02
N ALA A 81 0.97 4.36 14.10
CA ALA A 81 1.30 2.94 14.05
C ALA A 81 0.25 2.14 13.23
N GLN A 82 -1.03 2.45 13.36
CA GLN A 82 -2.09 1.83 12.57
C GLN A 82 -1.98 2.21 11.08
N ALA A 83 -1.69 3.47 10.77
CA ALA A 83 -1.51 3.92 9.40
C ALA A 83 -0.33 3.21 8.73
N ALA A 84 0.80 3.08 9.42
CA ALA A 84 1.97 2.35 8.93
C ALA A 84 1.67 0.86 8.71
N ALA A 85 0.91 0.22 9.61
CA ALA A 85 0.51 -1.17 9.47
C ALA A 85 -0.42 -1.39 8.26
N LEU A 86 -1.40 -0.50 8.05
CA LEU A 86 -2.31 -0.55 6.91
C LEU A 86 -1.56 -0.37 5.59
N ALA A 87 -0.64 0.58 5.51
CA ALA A 87 0.16 0.79 4.32
C ALA A 87 1.04 -0.43 3.99
N SER A 88 1.64 -1.06 5.00
CA SER A 88 2.39 -2.31 4.82
C SER A 88 1.52 -3.46 4.33
N GLN A 89 0.31 -3.60 4.85
CA GLN A 89 -0.66 -4.61 4.40
C GLN A 89 -1.09 -4.36 2.95
N THR A 90 -1.32 -3.11 2.57
CA THR A 90 -1.68 -2.74 1.20
C THR A 90 -0.57 -3.11 0.22
N ALA A 91 0.69 -2.79 0.54
CA ALA A 91 1.84 -3.17 -0.26
C ALA A 91 1.98 -4.69 -0.41
N ALA A 92 1.83 -5.45 0.68
CA ALA A 92 1.88 -6.91 0.65
C ALA A 92 0.74 -7.52 -0.18
N THR A 93 -0.47 -6.95 -0.10
CA THR A 93 -1.61 -7.38 -0.90
C THR A 93 -1.37 -7.12 -2.38
N GLY A 94 -0.87 -5.96 -2.76
CA GLY A 94 -0.51 -5.63 -4.15
C GLY A 94 0.52 -6.60 -4.72
N SER A 95 1.56 -6.90 -3.97
CA SER A 95 2.59 -7.88 -4.36
C SER A 95 2.01 -9.29 -4.55
N THR A 96 1.13 -9.73 -3.65
CA THR A 96 0.47 -11.05 -3.74
C THR A 96 -0.46 -11.11 -4.95
N CYS A 97 -1.22 -10.06 -5.21
CA CYS A 97 -2.09 -9.98 -6.39
C CYS A 97 -1.30 -10.07 -7.69
N SER A 98 -0.17 -9.35 -7.80
CA SER A 98 0.70 -9.42 -8.97
C SER A 98 1.21 -10.83 -9.21
N ALA A 99 1.74 -11.49 -8.18
CA ALA A 99 2.26 -12.85 -8.30
C ALA A 99 1.16 -13.87 -8.69
N THR A 100 -0.06 -13.67 -8.17
CA THR A 100 -1.20 -14.54 -8.51
C THR A 100 -1.59 -14.35 -9.97
N LEU A 101 -1.68 -13.11 -10.45
CA LEU A 101 -2.01 -12.81 -11.85
C LEU A 101 -0.98 -13.40 -12.82
N GLU A 102 0.31 -13.25 -12.52
CA GLU A 102 1.38 -13.83 -13.34
C GLU A 102 1.29 -15.37 -13.40
N ALA A 103 0.98 -16.01 -12.27
CA ALA A 103 0.82 -17.46 -12.20
C ALA A 103 -0.39 -17.94 -13.03
N GLU A 104 -1.53 -17.26 -12.92
CA GLU A 104 -2.75 -17.56 -13.68
C GLU A 104 -2.55 -17.33 -15.18
N ASP A 105 -1.90 -16.24 -15.56
CA ASP A 105 -1.57 -15.95 -16.95
C ASP A 105 -0.64 -17.03 -17.55
N GLY A 106 0.36 -17.47 -16.78
CA GLY A 106 1.24 -18.55 -17.17
C GLY A 106 0.51 -19.88 -17.39
N GLN A 107 -0.42 -20.23 -16.50
CA GLN A 107 -1.26 -21.43 -16.64
C GLN A 107 -2.19 -21.32 -17.85
N THR A 108 -2.80 -20.17 -18.05
CA THR A 108 -3.68 -19.92 -19.19
C THR A 108 -2.92 -20.03 -20.50
N ALA A 109 -1.75 -19.40 -20.61
CA ALA A 109 -0.89 -19.50 -21.78
C ALA A 109 -0.45 -20.95 -22.07
N ALA A 110 -0.09 -21.72 -21.05
CA ALA A 110 0.25 -23.13 -21.20
C ALA A 110 -0.94 -23.96 -21.69
N THR A 111 -2.14 -23.71 -21.16
CA THR A 111 -3.38 -24.39 -21.56
C THR A 111 -3.73 -24.10 -23.03
N ILE A 112 -3.64 -22.83 -23.44
CA ILE A 112 -3.88 -22.42 -24.83
C ILE A 112 -2.85 -23.07 -25.76
N SER A 113 -1.57 -23.05 -25.39
CA SER A 113 -0.50 -23.66 -26.18
C SER A 113 -0.71 -25.16 -26.35
N ALA A 114 -1.12 -25.86 -25.30
CA ALA A 114 -1.44 -27.28 -25.35
C ALA A 114 -2.66 -27.57 -26.25
N ALA A 115 -3.69 -26.73 -26.19
CA ALA A 115 -4.88 -26.86 -27.03
C ALA A 115 -4.56 -26.63 -28.51
N VAL A 116 -3.70 -25.67 -28.83
CA VAL A 116 -3.28 -25.37 -30.21
C VAL A 116 -2.33 -26.46 -30.75
N ALA A 117 -1.49 -27.06 -29.91
CA ALA A 117 -0.59 -28.16 -30.30
C ALA A 117 -1.30 -29.52 -30.39
N GLY A 118 -2.53 -29.66 -29.94
CA GLY A 118 -3.31 -30.88 -29.97
C GLY A 118 -3.64 -31.34 -31.39
N PRO A 119 -3.90 -32.66 -31.62
CA PRO A 119 -4.07 -33.24 -32.96
C PRO A 119 -5.40 -32.86 -33.64
N GLY A 120 -5.97 -31.71 -33.37
CA GLY A 120 -7.25 -31.25 -33.93
C GLY A 120 -7.20 -29.89 -34.60
N VAL A 121 -6.07 -29.18 -34.62
CA VAL A 121 -5.96 -27.91 -35.31
C VAL A 121 -5.59 -28.17 -36.77
N TYR A 122 -6.60 -28.22 -37.62
CA TYR A 122 -6.41 -28.30 -39.06
C TYR A 122 -5.86 -26.96 -39.55
N THR A 123 -4.59 -26.97 -40.02
CA THR A 123 -4.08 -25.89 -40.87
C THR A 123 -4.80 -25.98 -42.21
N VAL A 124 -5.68 -25.01 -42.49
CA VAL A 124 -6.29 -24.82 -43.81
C VAL A 124 -5.33 -24.06 -44.69
#